data_a75c5af3fc8c04d0e8c7196a5cdc4b95
#
_entry.id   a75c5af3fc8c04d0e8c7196a5cdc4b95
#
_cell.length_a   1.000
_cell.length_b   1.000
_cell.length_c   1.000
_cell.angle_alpha   90.00
_cell.angle_beta   90.00
_cell.angle_gamma   90.00
#
_symmetry.space_group_name_H-M   'P 1'
#
loop_
_entity.id
_entity.type
_entity.pdbx_description
1 polymer ?
#
loop_
_entity_poly.entity_id
_entity_poly.type
_entity_poly.pdbx_seq_one_letter_code
_entity_poly.pdbx_strand_id
1 'polypeptide(L)'
;MTKRRKYIPLFSPFRGSKGSPLDPYCAPGYAQKVLTEKDIQLQNYLEGFLTAERKARLQTVLAQRTRYLCCVLEDLYDPRNGSAVLRHCDALGIQEVHAIQNRNLFRSDENVDMGTAQWLDVNVYKRREDVPLSVKSRRRAVKTLTSAEKPTSTPQVLSALKERGFRIAATSPHGENEAVPETLDLAAGPVAVVFGTEKHGISKQVRDAADVFITIPMVGFVESFNISASAAIVLHVLSRRLRNENLPWRLDPADAREIYFRWVKTAVPHSKALIKHFEADTAGSLQQPPAIL
;
A
#
# COMPACT_ATOMS: atom_id res chain seq x y z
N MET A 1 16.24 -1.00 -35.96
CA MET A 1 16.24 0.39 -35.47
C MET A 1 15.53 0.45 -34.12
N THR A 2 16.28 0.37 -33.03
CA THR A 2 15.77 0.30 -31.66
C THR A 2 15.57 1.75 -31.15
N LYS A 3 14.32 2.17 -30.97
CA LYS A 3 14.04 3.49 -30.38
C LYS A 3 14.53 3.55 -28.95
N ARG A 4 15.62 4.27 -28.69
CA ARG A 4 16.09 4.64 -27.33
C ARG A 4 14.98 5.46 -26.64
N ARG A 5 14.36 4.90 -25.59
CA ARG A 5 13.50 5.67 -24.69
C ARG A 5 14.34 6.74 -24.01
N LYS A 6 13.96 8.00 -24.15
CA LYS A 6 14.61 9.13 -23.47
C LYS A 6 14.42 8.97 -21.95
N TYR A 7 15.52 9.01 -21.24
CA TYR A 7 15.58 9.05 -19.77
C TYR A 7 14.99 10.39 -19.30
N ILE A 8 13.90 10.32 -18.55
CA ILE A 8 13.33 11.49 -17.86
C ILE A 8 13.88 11.41 -16.43
N PRO A 9 14.67 12.39 -15.95
CA PRO A 9 15.17 12.40 -14.58
C PRO A 9 13.99 12.52 -13.61
N LEU A 10 13.97 11.66 -12.58
CA LEU A 10 12.91 11.53 -11.58
C LEU A 10 12.76 12.77 -10.67
N PHE A 11 13.70 13.68 -10.70
CA PHE A 11 13.72 14.89 -9.90
C PHE A 11 14.01 16.11 -10.76
N SER A 12 13.03 16.55 -11.56
CA SER A 12 12.99 17.93 -11.99
C SER A 12 12.40 18.76 -10.84
N PRO A 13 13.01 19.87 -10.40
CA PRO A 13 12.42 20.68 -9.35
C PRO A 13 11.14 21.32 -9.91
N PHE A 14 10.00 20.79 -9.50
CA PHE A 14 8.72 21.44 -9.74
C PHE A 14 8.73 22.74 -8.92
N ARG A 15 8.87 23.88 -9.60
CA ARG A 15 8.65 25.20 -8.99
C ARG A 15 7.16 25.30 -8.69
N GLY A 16 6.75 24.88 -7.51
CA GLY A 16 5.43 25.15 -6.96
C GLY A 16 5.27 26.67 -6.80
N SER A 17 4.27 27.22 -7.41
CA SER A 17 3.81 28.58 -7.12
C SER A 17 3.41 28.66 -5.66
N LYS A 18 3.99 29.61 -4.92
CA LYS A 18 3.62 29.96 -3.55
C LYS A 18 2.12 30.27 -3.51
N GLY A 19 1.35 29.53 -2.71
CA GLY A 19 0.04 29.97 -2.25
C GLY A 19 -1.17 29.22 -2.82
N SER A 20 -1.13 27.88 -2.99
CA SER A 20 -2.37 27.10 -3.10
C SER A 20 -2.67 26.45 -1.75
N PRO A 21 -3.84 26.67 -1.14
CA PRO A 21 -4.24 25.94 0.04
C PRO A 21 -4.58 24.51 -0.36
N LEU A 22 -3.94 23.55 0.32
CA LEU A 22 -4.22 22.13 0.25
C LEU A 22 -3.88 21.46 -1.11
N ASP A 23 -2.65 20.96 -1.18
CA ASP A 23 -2.36 19.87 -2.09
C ASP A 23 -3.27 18.68 -1.67
N PRO A 24 -4.27 18.27 -2.49
CA PRO A 24 -5.22 17.21 -2.13
C PRO A 24 -4.59 15.84 -1.93
N TYR A 25 -3.26 15.73 -2.09
CA TYR A 25 -2.47 14.51 -1.98
C TYR A 25 -1.74 14.36 -0.65
N CYS A 26 -1.66 15.38 0.17
CA CYS A 26 -1.35 15.24 1.58
C CYS A 26 -2.61 14.84 2.32
N ALA A 27 -2.99 13.57 2.25
CA ALA A 27 -4.06 13.08 3.12
C ALA A 27 -3.69 13.36 4.57
N PRO A 28 -4.52 14.10 5.34
CA PRO A 28 -4.28 14.32 6.76
C PRO A 28 -4.21 12.94 7.44
N GLY A 29 -3.16 12.67 8.20
CA GLY A 29 -3.01 11.41 8.94
C GLY A 29 -1.94 10.44 8.47
N TYR A 30 -1.31 10.60 7.29
CA TYR A 30 0.02 10.06 7.07
C TYR A 30 1.00 11.04 7.71
N ALA A 31 1.53 10.68 8.88
CA ALA A 31 2.73 11.33 9.38
C ALA A 31 3.83 11.03 8.36
N GLN A 32 4.03 11.94 7.42
CA GLN A 32 5.13 11.85 6.46
C GLN A 32 6.39 11.82 7.29
N LYS A 33 7.02 10.66 7.34
CA LYS A 33 8.33 10.54 7.95
C LYS A 33 9.29 11.28 7.04
N VAL A 34 9.52 12.54 7.33
CA VAL A 34 10.56 13.33 6.66
C VAL A 34 11.90 12.62 6.95
N LEU A 35 12.58 12.19 5.91
CA LEU A 35 13.90 11.58 6.05
C LEU A 35 14.86 12.60 6.65
N THR A 36 15.53 12.19 7.71
CA THR A 36 16.60 12.99 8.34
C THR A 36 17.86 12.97 7.46
N GLU A 37 18.79 13.90 7.70
CA GLU A 37 20.10 13.87 7.09
C GLU A 37 20.80 12.51 7.25
N LYS A 38 20.68 11.91 8.44
CA LYS A 38 21.21 10.56 8.73
C LYS A 38 20.53 9.48 7.88
N ASP A 39 19.21 9.57 7.66
CA ASP A 39 18.49 8.62 6.79
C ASP A 39 19.00 8.73 5.34
N ILE A 40 19.27 9.94 4.87
CA ILE A 40 19.81 10.18 3.51
C ILE A 40 21.22 9.62 3.38
N GLN A 41 22.08 9.86 4.37
CA GLN A 41 23.44 9.30 4.39
C GLN A 41 23.42 7.77 4.42
N LEU A 42 22.56 7.18 5.24
CA LEU A 42 22.36 5.73 5.29
C LEU A 42 21.83 5.18 3.96
N GLN A 43 20.90 5.87 3.31
CA GLN A 43 20.40 5.48 2.00
C GLN A 43 21.54 5.44 0.98
N ASN A 44 22.36 6.51 0.89
CA ASN A 44 23.49 6.59 -0.03
C ASN A 44 24.52 5.49 0.24
N TYR A 45 24.81 5.20 1.51
CA TYR A 45 25.69 4.10 1.91
C TYR A 45 25.14 2.74 1.43
N LEU A 46 23.87 2.46 1.69
CA LEU A 46 23.23 1.20 1.27
C LEU A 46 23.14 1.07 -0.25
N GLU A 47 22.90 2.16 -0.97
CA GLU A 47 22.85 2.15 -2.42
C GLU A 47 24.19 1.75 -3.05
N GLY A 48 25.32 1.94 -2.35
CA GLY A 48 26.63 1.46 -2.78
C GLY A 48 26.69 -0.06 -2.97
N PHE A 49 25.82 -0.82 -2.30
CA PHE A 49 25.73 -2.29 -2.40
C PHE A 49 24.74 -2.77 -3.45
N LEU A 50 24.07 -1.88 -4.18
CA LEU A 50 23.14 -2.22 -5.25
C LEU A 50 23.77 -2.01 -6.62
N THR A 51 23.49 -2.92 -7.56
CA THR A 51 23.86 -2.71 -8.96
C THR A 51 23.07 -1.57 -9.58
N ALA A 52 23.61 -0.95 -10.62
CA ALA A 52 22.93 0.11 -11.37
C ALA A 52 21.56 -0.35 -11.92
N GLU A 53 21.49 -1.58 -12.39
CA GLU A 53 20.25 -2.18 -12.89
C GLU A 53 19.19 -2.34 -11.78
N ARG A 54 19.62 -2.77 -10.58
CA ARG A 54 18.72 -2.92 -9.43
C ARG A 54 18.16 -1.58 -8.99
N LYS A 55 19.01 -0.53 -8.90
CA LYS A 55 18.57 0.84 -8.61
C LYS A 55 17.57 1.35 -9.64
N ALA A 56 17.88 1.21 -10.92
CA ALA A 56 17.00 1.62 -12.00
C ALA A 56 15.66 0.89 -11.96
N ARG A 57 15.66 -0.39 -11.61
CA ARG A 57 14.42 -1.18 -11.44
C ARG A 57 13.56 -0.65 -10.29
N LEU A 58 14.16 -0.39 -9.12
CA LEU A 58 13.44 0.17 -7.97
C LEU A 58 12.81 1.53 -8.33
N GLN A 59 13.56 2.42 -8.97
CA GLN A 59 13.08 3.72 -9.40
C GLN A 59 11.95 3.63 -10.43
N THR A 60 12.08 2.74 -11.41
CA THR A 60 11.06 2.53 -12.44
C THR A 60 9.75 2.02 -11.84
N VAL A 61 9.83 1.07 -10.91
CA VAL A 61 8.64 0.54 -10.23
C VAL A 61 8.02 1.59 -9.32
N LEU A 62 8.84 2.33 -8.56
CA LEU A 62 8.37 3.39 -7.67
C LEU A 62 7.59 4.48 -8.43
N ALA A 63 8.07 4.88 -9.61
CA ALA A 63 7.41 5.88 -10.45
C ALA A 63 6.01 5.46 -10.94
N GLN A 64 5.67 4.16 -10.81
CA GLN A 64 4.36 3.62 -11.15
C GLN A 64 3.46 3.36 -9.94
N ARG A 65 3.93 3.64 -8.73
CA ARG A 65 3.14 3.46 -7.51
C ARG A 65 2.12 4.58 -7.31
N THR A 66 1.02 4.21 -6.68
CA THR A 66 -0.07 5.12 -6.33
C THR A 66 -0.62 4.81 -4.94
N ARG A 67 -1.10 5.85 -4.25
CA ARG A 67 -1.99 5.77 -3.09
C ARG A 67 -3.40 6.29 -3.41
N TYR A 68 -3.64 6.70 -4.66
CA TYR A 68 -4.97 7.14 -5.08
C TYR A 68 -6.00 6.01 -5.05
N LEU A 69 -5.53 4.79 -5.25
CA LEU A 69 -6.26 3.56 -4.99
C LEU A 69 -5.59 2.84 -3.82
N CYS A 70 -6.36 2.43 -2.83
CA CYS A 70 -5.93 1.46 -1.84
C CYS A 70 -6.88 0.27 -1.80
N CYS A 71 -6.40 -0.87 -1.30
CA CYS A 71 -7.15 -2.10 -1.21
C CYS A 71 -7.47 -2.40 0.26
N VAL A 72 -8.73 -2.68 0.58
CA VAL A 72 -9.17 -3.08 1.92
C VAL A 72 -9.70 -4.51 1.85
N LEU A 73 -9.13 -5.38 2.66
CA LEU A 73 -9.48 -6.79 2.76
C LEU A 73 -10.16 -7.01 4.11
N GLU A 74 -11.49 -7.21 4.09
CA GLU A 74 -12.24 -7.44 5.31
C GLU A 74 -12.35 -8.93 5.61
N ASP A 75 -11.67 -9.36 6.67
CA ASP A 75 -11.88 -10.65 7.34
C ASP A 75 -11.72 -11.88 6.42
N LEU A 76 -10.74 -11.85 5.50
CA LEU A 76 -10.50 -12.94 4.57
C LEU A 76 -10.23 -14.26 5.29
N TYR A 77 -10.83 -15.34 4.78
CA TYR A 77 -10.69 -16.68 5.35
C TYR A 77 -9.50 -17.45 4.78
N ASP A 78 -9.35 -17.48 3.44
CA ASP A 78 -8.28 -18.23 2.77
C ASP A 78 -7.03 -17.35 2.61
N PRO A 79 -5.89 -17.72 3.23
CA PRO A 79 -4.61 -17.00 3.08
C PRO A 79 -4.13 -16.86 1.64
N ARG A 80 -4.50 -17.81 0.76
CA ARG A 80 -4.12 -17.75 -0.65
C ARG A 80 -4.80 -16.62 -1.38
N ASN A 81 -6.07 -16.33 -1.07
CA ASN A 81 -6.77 -15.19 -1.64
C ASN A 81 -6.12 -13.87 -1.21
N GLY A 82 -5.76 -13.74 0.08
CA GLY A 82 -5.04 -12.57 0.58
C GLY A 82 -3.71 -12.36 -0.15
N SER A 83 -2.91 -13.42 -0.28
CA SER A 83 -1.62 -13.39 -0.99
C SER A 83 -1.78 -13.05 -2.48
N ALA A 84 -2.78 -13.62 -3.14
CA ALA A 84 -3.06 -13.29 -4.54
C ALA A 84 -3.44 -11.81 -4.70
N VAL A 85 -4.24 -11.25 -3.79
CA VAL A 85 -4.60 -9.82 -3.84
C VAL A 85 -3.38 -8.93 -3.59
N LEU A 86 -2.49 -9.27 -2.64
CA LEU A 86 -1.22 -8.54 -2.47
C LEU A 86 -0.41 -8.52 -3.77
N ARG A 87 -0.32 -9.65 -4.46
CA ARG A 87 0.36 -9.75 -5.74
C ARG A 87 -0.31 -8.92 -6.84
N HIS A 88 -1.64 -8.84 -6.85
CA HIS A 88 -2.37 -7.95 -7.77
C HIS A 88 -2.09 -6.48 -7.46
N CYS A 89 -2.09 -6.08 -6.20
CA CYS A 89 -1.75 -4.71 -5.80
C CYS A 89 -0.34 -4.33 -6.24
N ASP A 90 0.64 -5.20 -6.03
CA ASP A 90 2.02 -4.96 -6.48
C ASP A 90 2.09 -4.82 -8.01
N ALA A 91 1.52 -5.76 -8.75
CA ALA A 91 1.53 -5.77 -10.22
C ALA A 91 0.85 -4.54 -10.83
N LEU A 92 -0.16 -4.01 -10.16
CA LEU A 92 -0.95 -2.84 -10.60
C LEU A 92 -0.45 -1.52 -10.02
N GLY A 93 0.61 -1.54 -9.22
CA GLY A 93 1.23 -0.34 -8.65
C GLY A 93 0.45 0.27 -7.49
N ILE A 94 -0.52 -0.44 -6.89
CA ILE A 94 -1.24 -0.02 -5.70
C ILE A 94 -0.33 -0.23 -4.50
N GLN A 95 0.03 0.86 -3.80
CA GLN A 95 1.04 0.80 -2.74
C GLN A 95 0.47 0.35 -1.40
N GLU A 96 -0.79 0.65 -1.11
CA GLU A 96 -1.37 0.53 0.22
C GLU A 96 -2.46 -0.54 0.29
N VAL A 97 -2.34 -1.45 1.27
CA VAL A 97 -3.30 -2.51 1.55
C VAL A 97 -3.66 -2.50 3.03
N HIS A 98 -4.94 -2.57 3.34
CA HIS A 98 -5.49 -2.66 4.69
C HIS A 98 -6.15 -4.02 4.89
N ALA A 99 -5.64 -4.83 5.80
CA ALA A 99 -6.20 -6.13 6.14
C ALA A 99 -6.87 -6.07 7.52
N ILE A 100 -8.17 -6.20 7.57
CA ILE A 100 -8.98 -6.14 8.79
C ILE A 100 -9.23 -7.57 9.29
N GLN A 101 -8.82 -7.84 10.52
CA GLN A 101 -8.96 -9.13 11.19
C GLN A 101 -10.04 -9.04 12.26
N ASN A 102 -11.27 -9.39 11.92
CA ASN A 102 -12.35 -9.45 12.91
C ASN A 102 -12.53 -10.87 13.48
N ARG A 103 -12.58 -11.88 12.62
CA ARG A 103 -12.76 -13.30 12.94
C ARG A 103 -11.60 -14.15 12.45
N ASN A 104 -11.10 -13.83 11.25
CA ASN A 104 -10.05 -14.57 10.58
C ASN A 104 -8.72 -13.83 10.68
N LEU A 105 -7.64 -14.58 10.85
CA LEU A 105 -6.29 -13.99 10.82
C LEU A 105 -5.85 -13.80 9.38
N PHE A 106 -5.48 -12.57 9.03
CA PHE A 106 -4.81 -12.31 7.77
C PHE A 106 -3.40 -12.93 7.79
N ARG A 107 -3.15 -13.78 6.82
CA ARG A 107 -1.86 -14.42 6.60
C ARG A 107 -1.52 -14.33 5.14
N SER A 108 -0.26 -14.16 4.83
CA SER A 108 0.25 -14.40 3.49
C SER A 108 0.81 -15.82 3.38
N ASP A 109 0.57 -16.45 2.26
CA ASP A 109 1.24 -17.67 1.85
C ASP A 109 2.46 -17.27 0.99
N GLU A 110 3.66 -17.54 1.51
CA GLU A 110 4.92 -17.13 0.86
C GLU A 110 5.08 -17.74 -0.55
N ASN A 111 4.44 -18.89 -0.82
CA ASN A 111 4.46 -19.52 -2.14
C ASN A 111 3.56 -18.80 -3.15
N VAL A 112 2.55 -18.07 -2.68
CA VAL A 112 1.60 -17.33 -3.52
C VAL A 112 2.03 -15.88 -3.69
N ASP A 113 2.41 -15.20 -2.60
CA ASP A 113 2.80 -13.79 -2.64
C ASP A 113 4.19 -13.58 -3.27
N MET A 114 5.04 -14.61 -3.28
CA MET A 114 6.39 -14.58 -3.84
C MET A 114 7.23 -13.40 -3.34
N GLY A 115 7.02 -12.99 -2.10
CA GLY A 115 7.72 -11.88 -1.46
C GLY A 115 7.23 -10.50 -1.89
N THR A 116 6.07 -10.38 -2.54
CA THR A 116 5.53 -9.06 -2.95
C THR A 116 5.13 -8.19 -1.77
N ALA A 117 4.71 -8.80 -0.66
CA ALA A 117 4.31 -8.08 0.55
C ALA A 117 5.41 -7.13 1.09
N GLN A 118 6.69 -7.44 0.86
CA GLN A 118 7.80 -6.59 1.31
C GLN A 118 7.91 -5.24 0.59
N TRP A 119 7.26 -5.10 -0.57
CA TRP A 119 7.28 -3.89 -1.40
C TRP A 119 6.03 -3.02 -1.19
N LEU A 120 5.04 -3.50 -0.44
CA LEU A 120 3.77 -2.85 -0.17
C LEU A 120 3.71 -2.31 1.27
N ASP A 121 2.75 -1.42 1.49
CA ASP A 121 2.36 -0.96 2.82
C ASP A 121 1.16 -1.79 3.29
N VAL A 122 1.45 -2.96 3.86
CA VAL A 122 0.40 -3.85 4.37
C VAL A 122 0.10 -3.50 5.83
N ASN A 123 -1.04 -2.87 6.06
CA ASN A 123 -1.54 -2.49 7.37
C ASN A 123 -2.51 -3.56 7.87
N VAL A 124 -2.15 -4.24 8.95
CA VAL A 124 -2.97 -5.30 9.53
C VAL A 124 -3.61 -4.81 10.82
N TYR A 125 -4.95 -4.82 10.87
CA TYR A 125 -5.73 -4.34 12.00
C TYR A 125 -6.36 -5.52 12.73
N LYS A 126 -6.00 -5.69 14.01
CA LYS A 126 -6.55 -6.75 14.85
C LYS A 126 -7.70 -6.20 15.69
N ARG A 127 -8.75 -7.00 15.86
CA ARG A 127 -9.73 -6.76 16.92
C ARG A 127 -9.05 -6.91 18.28
N ARG A 128 -9.43 -6.11 19.27
CA ARG A 128 -8.94 -6.23 20.64
C ARG A 128 -9.21 -7.65 21.21
N GLU A 129 -8.42 -8.05 22.18
CA GLU A 129 -8.11 -9.39 22.70
C GLU A 129 -9.24 -10.36 23.06
N ASP A 130 -10.50 -10.01 22.88
CA ASP A 130 -11.66 -10.77 23.36
C ASP A 130 -12.15 -11.87 22.41
N VAL A 131 -11.48 -12.12 21.28
CA VAL A 131 -11.86 -13.18 20.34
C VAL A 131 -11.01 -14.42 20.57
N PRO A 132 -11.63 -15.55 21.02
CA PRO A 132 -10.93 -16.81 21.10
C PRO A 132 -10.47 -17.25 19.71
N LEU A 133 -9.16 -17.24 19.48
CA LEU A 133 -8.58 -17.74 18.25
C LEU A 133 -8.73 -19.27 18.22
N SER A 134 -9.27 -19.81 17.13
CA SER A 134 -9.26 -21.25 16.94
C SER A 134 -7.82 -21.76 16.96
N VAL A 135 -7.58 -22.87 17.68
CA VAL A 135 -6.26 -23.41 18.04
C VAL A 135 -5.35 -23.74 16.83
N LYS A 136 -5.91 -23.83 15.61
CA LYS A 136 -5.15 -24.18 14.38
C LYS A 136 -4.32 -23.03 13.78
N SER A 137 -4.36 -21.83 14.36
CA SER A 137 -3.85 -20.59 13.73
C SER A 137 -2.49 -20.09 14.22
N ARG A 138 -1.69 -20.89 14.95
CA ARG A 138 -0.47 -20.42 15.66
C ARG A 138 0.83 -20.33 14.85
N ARG A 139 0.88 -20.65 13.57
CA ARG A 139 2.16 -20.65 12.82
C ARG A 139 2.25 -19.47 11.86
N ARG A 140 3.23 -18.62 12.11
CA ARG A 140 3.72 -17.45 11.34
C ARG A 140 2.70 -16.33 11.06
N ALA A 141 2.52 -15.45 12.04
CA ALA A 141 1.92 -14.13 11.81
C ALA A 141 2.92 -13.22 11.06
N VAL A 142 2.47 -12.54 10.02
CA VAL A 142 3.14 -11.36 9.49
C VAL A 142 3.47 -10.42 10.66
N LYS A 143 4.68 -9.88 10.69
CA LYS A 143 5.18 -9.04 11.78
C LYS A 143 4.27 -7.83 11.92
N THR A 144 3.34 -7.87 12.86
CA THR A 144 2.33 -6.84 13.08
C THR A 144 2.99 -5.67 13.78
N LEU A 145 2.97 -4.51 13.16
CA LEU A 145 3.26 -3.25 13.84
C LEU A 145 2.06 -2.95 14.75
N THR A 146 2.12 -3.37 15.99
CA THR A 146 1.14 -3.00 17.02
C THR A 146 1.51 -1.62 17.54
N SER A 147 0.86 -0.58 17.00
CA SER A 147 0.78 0.69 17.69
C SER A 147 -0.55 0.73 18.46
N ALA A 148 -0.52 1.16 19.72
CA ALA A 148 -1.69 1.24 20.59
C ALA A 148 -2.78 2.18 20.07
N GLU A 149 -2.48 2.98 19.04
CA GLU A 149 -3.34 4.02 18.46
C GLU A 149 -3.99 3.60 17.13
N LYS A 150 -3.68 2.40 16.59
CA LYS A 150 -4.26 1.98 15.31
C LYS A 150 -5.71 1.48 15.48
N PRO A 151 -6.62 1.90 14.59
CA PRO A 151 -7.98 1.38 14.57
C PRO A 151 -7.98 -0.14 14.40
N THR A 152 -8.81 -0.85 15.17
CA THR A 152 -8.79 -2.31 15.28
C THR A 152 -10.08 -2.98 14.84
N SER A 153 -11.01 -2.23 14.25
CA SER A 153 -12.28 -2.75 13.75
C SER A 153 -12.66 -2.12 12.41
N THR A 154 -13.54 -2.76 11.66
CA THR A 154 -14.01 -2.27 10.36
C THR A 154 -14.46 -0.80 10.40
N PRO A 155 -15.36 -0.36 11.31
CA PRO A 155 -15.81 1.04 11.33
C PRO A 155 -14.66 2.03 11.55
N GLN A 156 -13.72 1.70 12.44
CA GLN A 156 -12.60 2.59 12.76
C GLN A 156 -11.62 2.71 11.58
N VAL A 157 -11.35 1.60 10.89
CA VAL A 157 -10.48 1.62 9.71
C VAL A 157 -11.11 2.43 8.59
N LEU A 158 -12.41 2.23 8.34
CA LEU A 158 -13.12 2.96 7.29
C LEU A 158 -13.26 4.46 7.63
N SER A 159 -13.51 4.81 8.89
CA SER A 159 -13.52 6.21 9.35
C SER A 159 -12.16 6.86 9.12
N ALA A 160 -11.08 6.22 9.54
CA ALA A 160 -9.72 6.73 9.34
C ALA A 160 -9.37 6.90 7.84
N LEU A 161 -9.86 6.04 6.96
CA LEU A 161 -9.70 6.19 5.52
C LEU A 161 -10.51 7.39 4.99
N LYS A 162 -11.76 7.57 5.46
CA LYS A 162 -12.57 8.74 5.11
C LYS A 162 -11.95 10.05 5.59
N GLU A 163 -11.41 10.08 6.80
CA GLU A 163 -10.67 11.23 7.34
C GLU A 163 -9.44 11.58 6.50
N ARG A 164 -8.86 10.60 5.82
CA ARG A 164 -7.77 10.77 4.84
C ARG A 164 -8.28 11.14 3.44
N GLY A 165 -9.56 11.38 3.27
CA GLY A 165 -10.18 11.78 2.00
C GLY A 165 -10.50 10.62 1.05
N PHE A 166 -10.41 9.36 1.48
CA PHE A 166 -10.81 8.23 0.66
C PHE A 166 -12.33 8.08 0.61
N ARG A 167 -12.86 7.83 -0.58
CA ARG A 167 -14.20 7.30 -0.75
C ARG A 167 -14.18 5.78 -0.63
N ILE A 168 -15.12 5.24 0.10
CA ILE A 168 -15.26 3.80 0.33
C ILE A 168 -16.07 3.20 -0.81
N ALA A 169 -15.41 2.41 -1.66
CA ALA A 169 -16.03 1.67 -2.75
C ALA A 169 -16.09 0.18 -2.38
N ALA A 170 -17.26 -0.31 -1.99
CA ALA A 170 -17.44 -1.66 -1.51
C ALA A 170 -17.85 -2.61 -2.66
N THR A 171 -17.17 -3.74 -2.81
CA THR A 171 -17.55 -4.74 -3.81
C THR A 171 -18.76 -5.55 -3.33
N SER A 172 -19.81 -5.55 -4.12
CA SER A 172 -21.05 -6.30 -3.84
C SER A 172 -21.73 -6.68 -5.15
N PRO A 173 -22.35 -7.87 -5.23
CA PRO A 173 -23.22 -8.20 -6.36
C PRO A 173 -24.53 -7.41 -6.34
N HIS A 174 -24.90 -6.82 -5.19
CA HIS A 174 -26.13 -6.07 -5.00
C HIS A 174 -25.86 -4.87 -4.08
N GLY A 175 -26.26 -3.68 -4.49
CA GLY A 175 -26.11 -2.45 -3.69
C GLY A 175 -27.04 -1.34 -4.19
N GLU A 176 -27.26 -0.35 -3.36
CA GLU A 176 -27.79 0.95 -3.79
C GLU A 176 -26.62 1.80 -4.27
N ASN A 177 -26.81 2.68 -5.25
CA ASN A 177 -25.75 3.49 -5.85
C ASN A 177 -24.60 2.64 -6.45
N GLU A 178 -24.96 1.75 -7.38
CA GLU A 178 -24.01 0.85 -8.03
C GLU A 178 -23.25 1.53 -9.16
N ALA A 179 -21.97 1.17 -9.26
CA ALA A 179 -21.13 1.49 -10.41
C ALA A 179 -20.42 0.21 -10.88
N VAL A 180 -20.14 0.10 -12.15
CA VAL A 180 -19.19 -0.87 -12.65
C VAL A 180 -17.78 -0.26 -12.62
N PRO A 181 -16.71 -1.06 -12.56
CA PRO A 181 -15.34 -0.52 -12.52
C PRO A 181 -15.02 0.46 -13.65
N GLU A 182 -15.67 0.28 -14.81
CA GLU A 182 -15.51 1.10 -16.00
C GLU A 182 -16.11 2.50 -15.86
N THR A 183 -17.12 2.68 -15.01
CA THR A 183 -17.87 3.95 -14.88
C THR A 183 -17.68 4.64 -13.54
N LEU A 184 -16.99 4.01 -12.58
CA LEU A 184 -16.73 4.62 -11.28
C LEU A 184 -16.05 5.99 -11.48
N ASP A 185 -16.63 7.05 -10.92
CA ASP A 185 -16.05 8.39 -10.98
C ASP A 185 -14.74 8.46 -10.17
N LEU A 186 -13.60 8.44 -10.85
CA LEU A 186 -12.28 8.57 -10.22
C LEU A 186 -11.91 10.04 -9.97
N ALA A 187 -12.53 11.00 -10.64
CA ALA A 187 -12.22 12.42 -10.47
C ALA A 187 -12.77 12.96 -9.13
N ALA A 188 -13.75 12.30 -8.54
CA ALA A 188 -14.29 12.66 -7.22
C ALA A 188 -13.33 12.39 -6.04
N GLY A 189 -12.13 11.86 -6.26
CA GLY A 189 -11.10 11.69 -5.25
C GLY A 189 -10.60 10.26 -5.07
N PRO A 190 -9.63 10.04 -4.15
CA PRO A 190 -9.03 8.75 -3.88
C PRO A 190 -10.07 7.70 -3.46
N VAL A 191 -9.80 6.44 -3.80
CA VAL A 191 -10.75 5.33 -3.60
C VAL A 191 -10.12 4.20 -2.80
N ALA A 192 -10.80 3.81 -1.72
CA ALA A 192 -10.53 2.59 -0.97
C ALA A 192 -11.49 1.48 -1.43
N VAL A 193 -10.98 0.51 -2.16
CA VAL A 193 -11.77 -0.61 -2.67
C VAL A 193 -11.84 -1.70 -1.60
N VAL A 194 -13.04 -1.99 -1.11
CA VAL A 194 -13.27 -2.95 -0.02
C VAL A 194 -13.76 -4.27 -0.59
N PHE A 195 -13.02 -5.34 -0.30
CA PHE A 195 -13.39 -6.72 -0.58
C PHE A 195 -13.78 -7.41 0.73
N GLY A 196 -14.96 -8.02 0.75
CA GLY A 196 -15.49 -8.74 1.91
C GLY A 196 -15.00 -10.18 2.00
N THR A 197 -15.65 -10.99 2.85
CA THR A 197 -15.34 -12.41 3.01
C THR A 197 -15.83 -13.23 1.82
N GLU A 198 -15.19 -14.38 1.58
CA GLU A 198 -15.56 -15.30 0.50
C GLU A 198 -16.98 -15.87 0.67
N LYS A 199 -17.42 -16.06 1.90
CA LYS A 199 -18.68 -16.73 2.21
C LYS A 199 -19.84 -15.78 2.44
N HIS A 200 -19.58 -14.61 3.03
CA HIS A 200 -20.63 -13.70 3.49
C HIS A 200 -20.57 -12.32 2.82
N GLY A 201 -19.59 -12.12 1.92
CA GLY A 201 -19.36 -10.82 1.29
C GLY A 201 -18.93 -9.75 2.31
N ILE A 202 -19.32 -8.51 2.05
CA ILE A 202 -19.05 -7.34 2.91
C ILE A 202 -19.95 -7.35 4.16
N SER A 203 -19.42 -6.90 5.29
CA SER A 203 -20.17 -6.77 6.53
C SER A 203 -21.21 -5.63 6.45
N LYS A 204 -22.14 -5.61 7.45
CA LYS A 204 -23.05 -4.48 7.61
C LYS A 204 -22.30 -3.16 7.81
N GLN A 205 -21.20 -3.19 8.57
CA GLN A 205 -20.37 -2.02 8.83
C GLN A 205 -19.76 -1.43 7.55
N VAL A 206 -19.29 -2.29 6.64
CA VAL A 206 -18.81 -1.84 5.32
C VAL A 206 -19.96 -1.27 4.51
N ARG A 207 -21.12 -1.95 4.49
CA ARG A 207 -22.30 -1.51 3.76
C ARG A 207 -22.79 -0.14 4.22
N ASP A 208 -22.85 0.07 5.53
CA ASP A 208 -23.28 1.35 6.13
C ASP A 208 -22.27 2.48 5.87
N ALA A 209 -20.98 2.16 5.68
CA ALA A 209 -19.92 3.14 5.45
C ALA A 209 -19.62 3.40 3.96
N ALA A 210 -20.13 2.55 3.07
CA ALA A 210 -19.84 2.65 1.63
C ALA A 210 -20.42 3.94 1.04
N ASP A 211 -19.62 4.62 0.23
CA ASP A 211 -20.04 5.78 -0.55
C ASP A 211 -20.55 5.34 -1.94
N VAL A 212 -20.09 4.18 -2.42
CA VAL A 212 -20.48 3.57 -3.69
C VAL A 212 -20.28 2.06 -3.63
N PHE A 213 -21.10 1.31 -4.37
CA PHE A 213 -20.93 -0.13 -4.55
C PHE A 213 -20.36 -0.41 -5.92
N ILE A 214 -19.36 -1.30 -5.99
CA ILE A 214 -18.79 -1.77 -7.25
C ILE A 214 -19.34 -3.17 -7.53
N THR A 215 -20.01 -3.29 -8.67
CA THR A 215 -20.57 -4.55 -9.16
C THR A 215 -19.84 -4.99 -10.42
N ILE A 216 -19.46 -6.26 -10.49
CA ILE A 216 -19.00 -6.90 -11.73
C ILE A 216 -20.21 -7.57 -12.36
N PRO A 217 -20.68 -7.13 -13.54
CA PRO A 217 -21.85 -7.73 -14.17
C PRO A 217 -21.69 -9.23 -14.44
N MET A 218 -22.65 -10.01 -13.98
CA MET A 218 -22.67 -11.47 -14.14
C MET A 218 -23.79 -11.87 -15.09
N VAL A 219 -23.51 -12.83 -15.97
CA VAL A 219 -24.51 -13.35 -16.95
C VAL A 219 -24.73 -14.85 -16.81
N GLY A 220 -24.10 -15.48 -15.82
CA GLY A 220 -24.20 -16.92 -15.53
C GLY A 220 -25.05 -17.21 -14.29
N PHE A 221 -25.02 -18.46 -13.85
CA PHE A 221 -25.73 -18.90 -12.65
C PHE A 221 -25.05 -18.51 -11.33
N VAL A 222 -23.76 -18.19 -11.37
CA VAL A 222 -23.02 -17.77 -10.18
C VAL A 222 -23.22 -16.28 -9.94
N GLU A 223 -23.37 -15.90 -8.68
CA GLU A 223 -23.60 -14.48 -8.28
C GLU A 223 -22.30 -13.69 -8.10
N SER A 224 -21.16 -14.37 -7.96
CA SER A 224 -19.88 -13.71 -7.75
C SER A 224 -18.70 -14.54 -8.24
N PHE A 225 -17.60 -13.87 -8.55
CA PHE A 225 -16.30 -14.50 -8.73
C PHE A 225 -15.65 -14.83 -7.38
N ASN A 226 -14.62 -15.69 -7.41
CA ASN A 226 -13.68 -15.79 -6.30
C ASN A 226 -13.10 -14.40 -5.98
N ILE A 227 -12.86 -14.10 -4.71
CA ILE A 227 -12.43 -12.77 -4.27
C ILE A 227 -11.13 -12.31 -4.94
N SER A 228 -10.15 -13.20 -5.14
CA SER A 228 -8.92 -12.82 -5.83
C SER A 228 -9.14 -12.47 -7.29
N ALA A 229 -10.05 -13.18 -7.97
CA ALA A 229 -10.45 -12.86 -9.34
C ALA A 229 -11.22 -11.53 -9.40
N SER A 230 -12.16 -11.31 -8.48
CA SER A 230 -12.85 -10.01 -8.36
C SER A 230 -11.87 -8.86 -8.15
N ALA A 231 -10.90 -9.04 -7.26
CA ALA A 231 -9.86 -8.05 -7.01
C ALA A 231 -9.01 -7.78 -8.26
N ALA A 232 -8.61 -8.83 -8.99
CA ALA A 232 -7.85 -8.67 -10.22
C ALA A 232 -8.63 -7.85 -11.26
N ILE A 233 -9.91 -8.15 -11.47
CA ILE A 233 -10.76 -7.45 -12.45
C ILE A 233 -10.94 -5.99 -12.05
N VAL A 234 -11.45 -5.73 -10.84
CA VAL A 234 -11.76 -4.38 -10.37
C VAL A 234 -10.51 -3.52 -10.32
N LEU A 235 -9.45 -3.98 -9.65
CA LEU A 235 -8.22 -3.20 -9.49
C LEU A 235 -7.49 -2.99 -10.82
N HIS A 236 -7.55 -3.93 -11.78
CA HIS A 236 -6.98 -3.76 -13.09
C HIS A 236 -7.66 -2.64 -13.87
N VAL A 237 -9.00 -2.67 -13.93
CA VAL A 237 -9.77 -1.65 -14.65
C VAL A 237 -9.53 -0.27 -14.04
N LEU A 238 -9.69 -0.14 -12.72
CA LEU A 238 -9.49 1.13 -12.02
C LEU A 238 -8.06 1.67 -12.18
N SER A 239 -7.07 0.78 -12.04
CA SER A 239 -5.66 1.15 -12.19
C SER A 239 -5.32 1.60 -13.61
N ARG A 240 -5.89 0.98 -14.65
CA ARG A 240 -5.73 1.42 -16.04
C ARG A 240 -6.39 2.77 -16.29
N ARG A 241 -7.63 2.94 -15.84
CA ARG A 241 -8.36 4.20 -15.97
C ARG A 241 -7.62 5.34 -15.27
N LEU A 242 -7.20 5.13 -14.02
CA LEU A 242 -6.46 6.11 -13.25
C LEU A 242 -5.22 6.66 -13.97
N ARG A 243 -4.54 5.82 -14.76
CA ARG A 243 -3.35 6.24 -15.53
C ARG A 243 -3.64 6.88 -16.85
N ASN A 244 -4.81 6.60 -17.43
CA ASN A 244 -5.24 7.15 -18.72
C ASN A 244 -6.01 8.47 -18.55
N GLU A 245 -6.64 8.68 -17.41
CA GLU A 245 -7.31 9.92 -17.06
C GLU A 245 -6.27 10.91 -16.51
N ASN A 246 -6.48 12.20 -16.76
CA ASN A 246 -5.56 13.25 -16.29
C ASN A 246 -5.76 13.51 -14.78
N LEU A 247 -5.51 12.49 -13.98
CA LEU A 247 -5.64 12.52 -12.53
C LEU A 247 -4.25 12.49 -11.86
N PRO A 248 -4.12 13.13 -10.71
CA PRO A 248 -2.87 13.21 -9.99
C PRO A 248 -2.63 11.95 -9.13
N TRP A 249 -2.48 10.81 -9.77
CA TRP A 249 -2.37 9.49 -9.15
C TRP A 249 -0.98 9.15 -8.60
N ARG A 250 0.05 9.93 -8.96
CA ARG A 250 1.42 9.62 -8.53
C ARG A 250 1.59 9.84 -7.04
N LEU A 251 2.56 9.16 -6.46
CA LEU A 251 2.96 9.40 -5.08
C LEU A 251 3.46 10.84 -4.92
N ASP A 252 3.15 11.41 -3.76
CA ASP A 252 3.82 12.63 -3.31
C ASP A 252 5.35 12.40 -3.26
N PRO A 253 6.18 13.41 -3.57
CA PRO A 253 7.62 13.27 -3.57
C PRO A 253 8.22 12.87 -2.21
N ALA A 254 7.61 13.25 -1.07
CA ALA A 254 8.09 12.85 0.25
C ALA A 254 7.75 11.38 0.53
N ASP A 255 6.55 10.93 0.19
CA ASP A 255 6.13 9.53 0.23
C ASP A 255 7.04 8.66 -0.65
N ALA A 256 7.30 9.09 -1.88
CA ALA A 256 8.15 8.35 -2.80
C ALA A 256 9.57 8.16 -2.25
N ARG A 257 10.15 9.19 -1.60
CA ARG A 257 11.47 9.08 -0.96
C ARG A 257 11.47 8.09 0.21
N GLU A 258 10.43 8.14 1.07
CA GLU A 258 10.31 7.23 2.21
C GLU A 258 10.18 5.77 1.75
N ILE A 259 9.31 5.51 0.77
CA ILE A 259 9.13 4.19 0.17
C ILE A 259 10.43 3.71 -0.48
N TYR A 260 11.11 4.56 -1.23
CA TYR A 260 12.39 4.22 -1.85
C TYR A 260 13.44 3.83 -0.82
N PHE A 261 13.56 4.60 0.26
CA PHE A 261 14.50 4.29 1.34
C PHE A 261 14.21 2.93 2.00
N ARG A 262 12.93 2.61 2.25
CA ARG A 262 12.53 1.28 2.74
C ARG A 262 12.89 0.17 1.75
N TRP A 263 12.66 0.40 0.47
CA TRP A 263 12.96 -0.56 -0.58
C TRP A 263 14.47 -0.79 -0.74
N VAL A 264 15.28 0.24 -0.63
CA VAL A 264 16.76 0.10 -0.60
C VAL A 264 17.18 -0.80 0.55
N LYS A 265 16.66 -0.58 1.77
CA LYS A 265 16.94 -1.45 2.94
C LYS A 265 16.50 -2.89 2.71
N THR A 266 15.42 -3.11 2.00
CA THR A 266 14.89 -4.43 1.67
C THR A 266 15.70 -5.12 0.57
N ALA A 267 16.15 -4.36 -0.42
CA ALA A 267 16.85 -4.87 -1.61
C ALA A 267 18.31 -5.26 -1.33
N VAL A 268 18.94 -4.64 -0.32
CA VAL A 268 20.35 -4.88 0.00
C VAL A 268 20.47 -6.15 0.85
N PRO A 269 21.25 -7.16 0.40
CA PRO A 269 21.54 -8.34 1.22
C PRO A 269 22.21 -7.95 2.53
N HIS A 270 21.84 -8.62 3.62
CA HIS A 270 22.39 -8.37 4.96
C HIS A 270 22.29 -6.91 5.44
N SER A 271 21.33 -6.14 4.95
CA SER A 271 21.15 -4.71 5.26
C SER A 271 21.17 -4.41 6.76
N LYS A 272 20.64 -5.30 7.62
CA LYS A 272 20.66 -5.12 9.08
C LYS A 272 22.09 -5.07 9.66
N ALA A 273 23.01 -5.86 9.13
CA ALA A 273 24.43 -5.84 9.57
C ALA A 273 25.11 -4.56 9.07
N LEU A 274 24.86 -4.18 7.83
CA LEU A 274 25.38 -2.94 7.23
C LEU A 274 24.88 -1.68 7.96
N ILE A 275 23.60 -1.64 8.34
CA ILE A 275 23.04 -0.56 9.15
C ILE A 275 23.75 -0.43 10.49
N LYS A 276 23.96 -1.56 11.20
CA LYS A 276 24.71 -1.54 12.48
C LYS A 276 26.13 -1.02 12.31
N HIS A 277 26.82 -1.41 11.23
CA HIS A 277 28.17 -0.94 10.93
C HIS A 277 28.17 0.57 10.68
N PHE A 278 27.28 1.05 9.82
CA PHE A 278 27.12 2.47 9.56
C PHE A 278 26.84 3.30 10.83
N GLU A 279 25.98 2.78 11.72
CA GLU A 279 25.65 3.44 13.00
C GLU A 279 26.85 3.48 13.95
N ALA A 280 27.67 2.44 13.99
CA ALA A 280 28.88 2.38 14.82
C ALA A 280 29.94 3.36 14.32
N ASP A 281 30.16 3.42 12.99
CA ASP A 281 31.12 4.34 12.38
C ASP A 281 30.73 5.81 12.59
N THR A 282 29.44 6.11 12.46
CA THR A 282 28.92 7.48 12.67
C THR A 282 29.01 7.90 14.14
N ALA A 283 28.81 6.98 15.09
CA ALA A 283 28.94 7.23 16.51
C ALA A 283 30.42 7.43 16.92
N GLY A 284 31.35 6.66 16.33
CA GLY A 284 32.76 6.81 16.54
C GLY A 284 33.34 8.14 16.03
N SER A 285 32.83 8.63 14.90
CA SER A 285 33.21 9.93 14.33
C SER A 285 32.77 11.13 15.16
N LEU A 286 31.74 10.98 15.98
CA LEU A 286 31.23 12.02 16.89
C LEU A 286 32.00 12.07 18.23
N GLN A 287 32.85 11.07 18.52
CA GLN A 287 33.60 10.97 19.78
C GLN A 287 35.05 11.50 19.68
N GLN A 288 35.53 11.90 18.50
CA GLN A 288 36.83 12.57 18.38
C GLN A 288 36.65 14.09 18.50
N PRO A 289 37.06 14.73 19.61
CA PRO A 289 37.16 16.18 19.65
C PRO A 289 38.16 16.62 18.60
N PRO A 290 38.00 17.80 17.97
CA PRO A 290 38.94 18.31 17.02
C PRO A 290 40.30 18.41 17.71
N ALA A 291 41.33 17.82 17.11
CA ALA A 291 42.72 18.00 17.54
C ALA A 291 43.04 19.50 17.50
N ILE A 292 43.19 20.09 18.67
CA ILE A 292 43.69 21.45 18.80
C ILE A 292 45.18 21.36 18.44
N LEU A 293 45.53 21.89 17.27
CA LEU A 293 46.89 22.31 16.92
C LEU A 293 47.08 23.79 17.24
#